data_e09be80621fb1388c1c697814eebe57a
#
_entry.id   e09be80621fb1388c1c697814eebe57a
#
_cell.length_a   1.000
_cell.length_b   1.000
_cell.length_c   1.000
_cell.angle_alpha   90.00
_cell.angle_beta   90.00
_cell.angle_gamma   90.00
#
_symmetry.space_group_name_H-M   'P 1'
#
loop_
_entity.id
_entity.type
_entity.pdbx_description
1 polymer ?
#
loop_
_entity_poly.entity_id
_entity_poly.type
_entity_poly.pdbx_seq_one_letter_code
_entity_poly.pdbx_strand_id
1 'polypeptide(L)'
;MTFIQTSPVSHAQHHAHPVMGSLNGMEIALEFDSPQIQQAYAALAGIAEFSAFARFGIKGAGAAEWLQAKGISLPSTANSWLMQDSTLVLRLGNSEYLLEDQFVA
;
A
#
# COMPACT_ATOMS: atom_id res chain seq x y z
N MET A 1 -4.38 22.13 -17.28
CA MET A 1 -5.20 20.91 -17.28
C MET A 1 -4.80 20.05 -16.09
N THR A 2 -5.75 19.63 -15.30
CA THR A 2 -5.48 18.77 -14.14
C THR A 2 -5.77 17.32 -14.53
N PHE A 3 -4.79 16.45 -14.35
CA PHE A 3 -4.98 15.03 -14.58
C PHE A 3 -5.34 14.35 -13.25
N ILE A 4 -6.36 13.52 -13.27
CA ILE A 4 -6.74 12.70 -12.13
C ILE A 4 -6.14 11.32 -12.33
N GLN A 5 -5.35 10.88 -11.36
CA GLN A 5 -4.84 9.51 -11.36
C GLN A 5 -5.95 8.55 -10.94
N THR A 6 -6.03 7.42 -11.60
CA THR A 6 -6.99 6.38 -11.28
C THR A 6 -6.26 5.06 -11.09
N SER A 7 -6.89 4.16 -10.33
CA SER A 7 -6.39 2.80 -10.16
C SER A 7 -6.32 2.07 -11.50
N PRO A 8 -5.31 1.21 -11.72
CA PRO A 8 -5.26 0.35 -12.90
C PRO A 8 -6.49 -0.55 -13.07
N VAL A 9 -7.22 -0.82 -11.99
CA VAL A 9 -8.43 -1.66 -12.01
C VAL A 9 -9.71 -0.84 -11.87
N SER A 10 -9.64 0.49 -11.93
CA SER A 10 -10.80 1.36 -11.75
C SER A 10 -11.95 1.02 -12.68
N HIS A 11 -11.63 0.65 -13.92
CA HIS A 11 -12.62 0.25 -14.92
C HIS A 11 -13.49 -0.92 -14.41
N ALA A 12 -12.87 -1.94 -13.84
CA ALA A 12 -13.61 -3.08 -13.28
C ALA A 12 -14.38 -2.69 -12.01
N GLN A 13 -13.82 -1.82 -11.18
CA GLN A 13 -14.45 -1.37 -9.94
C GLN A 13 -15.72 -0.57 -10.21
N HIS A 14 -15.74 0.24 -11.26
CA HIS A 14 -16.89 1.09 -11.60
C HIS A 14 -18.15 0.28 -11.94
N HIS A 15 -18.01 -0.97 -12.39
CA HIS A 15 -19.14 -1.85 -12.62
C HIS A 15 -19.93 -2.16 -11.34
N ALA A 16 -19.32 -2.06 -10.18
CA ALA A 16 -19.97 -2.29 -8.89
C ALA A 16 -20.57 -1.01 -8.30
N HIS A 17 -20.48 0.12 -8.99
CA HIS A 17 -20.99 1.43 -8.57
C HIS A 17 -20.50 1.81 -7.15
N PRO A 18 -19.18 1.86 -6.91
CA PRO A 18 -18.64 2.15 -5.60
C PRO A 18 -18.81 3.63 -5.21
N VAL A 19 -18.75 3.89 -3.91
CA VAL A 19 -18.55 5.24 -3.41
C VAL A 19 -17.09 5.61 -3.63
N MET A 20 -16.85 6.71 -4.35
CA MET A 20 -15.52 7.15 -4.71
C MET A 20 -14.97 8.20 -3.75
N GLY A 21 -13.68 8.25 -3.63
CA GLY A 21 -12.95 9.25 -2.87
C GLY A 21 -11.57 9.47 -3.46
N SER A 22 -10.70 10.10 -2.70
CA SER A 22 -9.35 10.41 -3.15
C SER A 22 -8.34 10.13 -2.05
N LEU A 23 -7.20 9.58 -2.44
CA LEU A 23 -6.07 9.32 -1.55
C LEU A 23 -4.76 9.57 -2.32
N ASN A 24 -3.91 10.41 -1.77
CA ASN A 24 -2.61 10.74 -2.38
C ASN A 24 -2.71 11.17 -3.85
N GLY A 25 -3.76 11.94 -4.18
CA GLY A 25 -3.99 12.43 -5.54
C GLY A 25 -4.56 11.41 -6.51
N MET A 26 -4.90 10.22 -6.05
CA MET A 26 -5.53 9.18 -6.85
C MET A 26 -6.99 9.01 -6.46
N GLU A 27 -7.86 8.89 -7.47
CA GLU A 27 -9.26 8.51 -7.24
C GLU A 27 -9.33 7.05 -6.86
N ILE A 28 -10.00 6.75 -5.75
CA ILE A 28 -10.12 5.38 -5.25
C ILE A 28 -11.58 5.06 -4.91
N ALA A 29 -11.91 3.77 -4.98
CA ALA A 29 -13.17 3.25 -4.46
C ALA A 29 -13.05 3.12 -2.94
N LEU A 30 -13.90 3.83 -2.21
CA LEU A 30 -13.93 3.80 -0.75
C LEU A 30 -14.77 2.65 -0.21
N GLU A 31 -15.87 2.36 -0.88
CA GLU A 31 -16.86 1.41 -0.40
C GLU A 31 -17.65 0.86 -1.58
N PHE A 32 -17.81 -0.47 -1.61
CA PHE A 32 -18.61 -1.17 -2.63
C PHE A 32 -19.99 -1.55 -2.12
N ASP A 33 -20.14 -1.68 -0.80
CA ASP A 33 -21.38 -2.01 -0.12
C ASP A 33 -21.29 -1.53 1.33
N SER A 34 -22.33 -1.76 2.13
CA SER A 34 -22.26 -1.38 3.53
C SER A 34 -21.07 -2.05 4.23
N PRO A 35 -20.47 -1.41 5.25
CA PRO A 35 -19.35 -2.01 5.97
C PRO A 35 -19.63 -3.41 6.51
N GLN A 36 -20.87 -3.65 6.95
CA GLN A 36 -21.28 -4.96 7.48
C GLN A 36 -21.27 -6.03 6.41
N ILE A 37 -21.77 -5.73 5.21
CA ILE A 37 -21.79 -6.66 4.09
C ILE A 37 -20.39 -6.93 3.60
N GLN A 38 -19.56 -5.89 3.45
CA GLN A 38 -18.17 -6.05 3.03
C GLN A 38 -17.38 -6.92 4.01
N GLN A 39 -17.58 -6.73 5.31
CA GLN A 39 -16.92 -7.52 6.34
C GLN A 39 -17.35 -8.99 6.26
N ALA A 40 -18.62 -9.25 6.01
CA ALA A 40 -19.12 -10.62 5.86
C ALA A 40 -18.48 -11.33 4.66
N TYR A 41 -18.33 -10.65 3.52
CA TYR A 41 -17.65 -11.20 2.37
C TYR A 41 -16.15 -11.37 2.59
N ALA A 42 -15.51 -10.46 3.31
CA ALA A 42 -14.09 -10.54 3.60
C ALA A 42 -13.73 -11.76 4.46
N ALA A 43 -14.68 -12.28 5.24
CA ALA A 43 -14.48 -13.52 5.97
C ALA A 43 -14.31 -14.75 5.06
N LEU A 44 -14.82 -14.67 3.83
CA LEU A 44 -14.67 -15.71 2.81
C LEU A 44 -13.47 -15.46 1.91
N ALA A 45 -13.39 -14.24 1.34
CA ALA A 45 -12.29 -13.78 0.53
C ALA A 45 -12.32 -12.26 0.47
N GLY A 46 -11.18 -11.61 0.59
CA GLY A 46 -11.07 -10.17 0.55
C GLY A 46 -10.11 -9.71 -0.54
N ILE A 47 -10.34 -8.51 -1.06
CA ILE A 47 -9.45 -7.85 -2.01
C ILE A 47 -9.07 -6.51 -1.40
N ALA A 48 -7.78 -6.22 -1.39
CA ALA A 48 -7.26 -4.93 -0.96
C ALA A 48 -6.48 -4.29 -2.10
N GLU A 49 -6.73 -3.01 -2.34
CA GLU A 49 -6.02 -2.26 -3.35
C GLU A 49 -5.10 -1.23 -2.70
N PHE A 50 -3.81 -1.29 -3.06
CA PHE A 50 -2.78 -0.42 -2.50
C PHE A 50 -2.21 0.55 -3.51
N SER A 51 -2.83 0.71 -4.66
CA SER A 51 -2.31 1.54 -5.77
C SER A 51 -2.06 2.98 -5.36
N ALA A 52 -2.86 3.52 -4.44
CA ALA A 52 -2.75 4.91 -3.99
C ALA A 52 -1.74 5.10 -2.86
N PHE A 53 -1.19 4.04 -2.30
CA PHE A 53 -0.21 4.15 -1.21
C PHE A 53 1.14 4.59 -1.76
N ALA A 54 1.82 5.46 -1.00
CA ALA A 54 3.17 5.89 -1.36
C ALA A 54 4.15 4.75 -1.15
N ARG A 55 5.02 4.52 -2.14
CA ARG A 55 6.01 3.45 -2.11
C ARG A 55 7.39 3.98 -2.43
N PHE A 56 8.37 3.40 -1.80
CA PHE A 56 9.77 3.71 -2.03
C PHE A 56 10.57 2.39 -2.01
N GLY A 57 11.30 2.12 -3.08
CA GLY A 57 12.18 0.96 -3.16
C GLY A 57 13.64 1.38 -3.21
N ILE A 58 14.51 0.63 -2.54
CA ILE A 58 15.94 0.85 -2.57
C ILE A 58 16.67 -0.48 -2.64
N LYS A 59 17.74 -0.53 -3.41
CA LYS A 59 18.50 -1.74 -3.68
C LYS A 59 19.98 -1.41 -3.81
N GLY A 60 20.82 -2.28 -3.30
CA GLY A 60 22.26 -2.14 -3.42
C GLY A 60 22.99 -2.37 -2.11
N ALA A 61 24.32 -2.45 -2.18
CA ALA A 61 25.16 -2.80 -1.05
C ALA A 61 25.06 -1.83 0.14
N GLY A 62 24.80 -0.55 -0.12
CA GLY A 62 24.65 0.47 0.91
C GLY A 62 23.21 0.73 1.35
N ALA A 63 22.23 -0.02 0.84
CA ALA A 63 20.82 0.25 1.09
C ALA A 63 20.46 0.18 2.59
N ALA A 64 20.89 -0.87 3.27
CA ALA A 64 20.61 -1.05 4.69
C ALA A 64 21.16 0.09 5.54
N GLU A 65 22.42 0.44 5.33
CA GLU A 65 23.08 1.52 6.08
C GLU A 65 22.39 2.86 5.82
N TRP A 66 22.01 3.12 4.56
CA TRP A 66 21.35 4.36 4.20
C TRP A 66 19.97 4.48 4.88
N LEU A 67 19.19 3.40 4.88
CA LEU A 67 17.89 3.38 5.54
C LEU A 67 18.02 3.54 7.05
N GLN A 68 18.97 2.87 7.67
CA GLN A 68 19.22 2.97 9.10
C GLN A 68 19.66 4.37 9.50
N ALA A 69 20.47 5.03 8.67
CA ALA A 69 20.86 6.42 8.88
C ALA A 69 19.66 7.38 8.82
N LYS A 70 18.59 7.00 8.12
CA LYS A 70 17.34 7.76 8.07
C LYS A 70 16.38 7.41 9.23
N GLY A 71 16.81 6.56 10.16
CA GLY A 71 16.00 6.18 11.31
C GLY A 71 15.00 5.06 11.03
N ILE A 72 15.20 4.30 9.95
CA ILE A 72 14.30 3.21 9.58
C ILE A 72 14.83 1.90 10.13
N SER A 73 13.97 1.21 10.89
CA SER A 73 14.27 -0.15 11.38
C SER A 73 14.05 -1.15 10.25
N LEU A 74 14.95 -2.11 10.15
CA LEU A 74 14.92 -3.08 9.06
C LEU A 74 14.65 -4.49 9.57
N PRO A 75 13.89 -5.31 8.80
CA PRO A 75 13.79 -6.74 9.07
C PRO A 75 15.18 -7.39 9.00
N SER A 76 15.43 -8.38 9.86
CA SER A 76 16.73 -9.01 9.97
C SER A 76 17.03 -10.03 8.89
N THR A 77 15.99 -10.56 8.23
CA THR A 77 16.12 -11.60 7.21
C THR A 77 15.36 -11.23 5.95
N ALA A 78 15.81 -11.79 4.81
CA ALA A 78 15.10 -11.64 3.54
C ALA A 78 13.70 -12.27 3.63
N ASN A 79 12.77 -11.76 2.82
CA ASN A 79 11.37 -12.19 2.78
C ASN A 79 10.67 -12.04 4.13
N SER A 80 11.01 -10.99 4.85
CA SER A 80 10.35 -10.62 6.11
C SER A 80 9.95 -9.15 6.08
N TRP A 81 9.12 -8.77 7.03
CA TRP A 81 8.60 -7.41 7.11
C TRP A 81 8.42 -7.00 8.56
N LEU A 82 8.34 -5.70 8.77
CA LEU A 82 7.95 -5.12 10.04
C LEU A 82 7.14 -3.84 9.80
N MET A 83 6.41 -3.42 10.81
CA MET A 83 5.76 -2.12 10.81
C MET A 83 6.55 -1.17 11.68
N GLN A 84 6.83 0.02 11.16
CA GLN A 84 7.36 1.14 11.93
C GLN A 84 6.37 2.29 11.78
N ASP A 85 5.66 2.60 12.87
CA ASP A 85 4.52 3.52 12.83
C ASP A 85 3.52 3.08 11.77
N SER A 86 3.22 3.91 10.78
CA SER A 86 2.31 3.57 9.68
C SER A 86 3.03 3.06 8.43
N THR A 87 4.34 2.86 8.50
CA THR A 87 5.13 2.42 7.36
C THR A 87 5.39 0.92 7.43
N LEU A 88 5.04 0.23 6.37
CA LEU A 88 5.40 -1.18 6.19
C LEU A 88 6.81 -1.23 5.58
N VAL A 89 7.71 -1.91 6.26
CA VAL A 89 9.08 -2.09 5.80
C VAL A 89 9.28 -3.54 5.42
N LEU A 90 9.53 -3.79 4.15
CA LEU A 90 9.74 -5.13 3.61
C LEU A 90 11.20 -5.31 3.21
N ARG A 91 11.76 -6.46 3.58
CA ARG A 91 13.07 -6.86 3.09
C ARG A 91 12.87 -7.95 2.04
N LEU A 92 13.10 -7.59 0.77
CA LEU A 92 12.86 -8.48 -0.36
C LEU A 92 14.06 -9.38 -0.66
N GLY A 93 15.24 -8.95 -0.22
CA GLY A 93 16.49 -9.68 -0.42
C GLY A 93 17.52 -9.20 0.59
N ASN A 94 18.76 -9.66 0.44
CA ASN A 94 19.82 -9.27 1.37
C ASN A 94 20.12 -7.75 1.32
N SER A 95 19.92 -7.13 0.16
CA SER A 95 20.20 -5.71 -0.06
C SER A 95 19.09 -5.01 -0.82
N GLU A 96 17.85 -5.45 -0.66
CA GLU A 96 16.69 -4.87 -1.34
C GLU A 96 15.53 -4.69 -0.38
N TYR A 97 14.98 -3.48 -0.36
CA TYR A 97 13.94 -3.08 0.57
C TYR A 97 12.83 -2.31 -0.15
N LEU A 98 11.62 -2.49 0.31
CA LEU A 98 10.46 -1.76 -0.14
C LEU A 98 9.75 -1.18 1.09
N LEU A 99 9.51 0.13 1.05
CA LEU A 99 8.75 0.82 2.08
C LEU A 99 7.41 1.23 1.49
N GLU A 100 6.35 1.01 2.24
CA GLU A 100 5.02 1.40 1.84
C GLU A 100 4.34 2.12 2.99
N ASP A 101 3.96 3.38 2.76
CA ASP A 101 3.19 4.15 3.73
C ASP A 101 1.74 3.74 3.64
N GLN A 102 1.25 3.14 4.71
CA GLN A 102 -0.15 2.78 4.80
C GLN A 102 -0.95 3.98 5.27
N PHE A 103 -2.08 4.17 4.62
CA PHE A 103 -3.00 5.20 5.03
C PHE A 103 -3.66 4.79 6.35
N VAL A 104 -3.47 5.63 7.35
CA VAL A 104 -4.17 5.51 8.62
C VAL A 104 -5.19 6.64 8.66
N ALA A 105 -6.43 6.26 8.56
CA ALA A 105 -7.53 7.21 8.62
C ALA A 105 -7.68 7.80 10.02
#